data_85b6e1c1d8fa5a6cc09538a90591666f
#
_entry.id   85b6e1c1d8fa5a6cc09538a90591666f
#
_cell.length_a   1.000
_cell.length_b   1.000
_cell.length_c   1.000
_cell.angle_alpha   90.00
_cell.angle_beta   90.00
_cell.angle_gamma   90.00
#
_symmetry.space_group_name_H-M   'P 1'
#
loop_
_entity.id
_entity.type
_entity.pdbx_description
1 polymer ?
#
loop_
_entity_poly.entity_id
_entity_poly.type
_entity_poly.pdbx_seq_one_letter_code
_entity_poly.pdbx_strand_id
1 'polypeptide(L)'
;MLIKDANKIIVSLSKPEKMPGFAYGLPAWECKTGGKLVKVPGSVCFGCYAMKGNYTRFPEIRKSQYKRLDSLKSPLWVEAMATVINSERVSKLKVFRWHDAGDVQDLDHLNKIFEVCKLTPQITHWMPTREAWIKDHLNRCPDNLIIRLSMTMIDQPAAGSWPNTSTVVTTG
;
A
#
# COMPACT_ATOMS: atom_id res chain seq x y z
N MET A 1 -0.08 7.95 22.03
CA MET A 1 1.12 8.59 21.43
C MET A 1 0.77 9.97 20.88
N LEU A 2 1.68 10.96 20.92
CA LEU A 2 1.45 12.26 20.27
C LEU A 2 1.61 12.14 18.74
N ILE A 3 0.78 12.87 17.98
CA ILE A 3 0.83 12.84 16.49
C ILE A 3 2.23 13.21 15.95
N LYS A 4 2.92 14.16 16.59
CA LYS A 4 4.28 14.55 16.22
C LYS A 4 5.28 13.39 16.33
N ASP A 5 5.19 12.60 17.40
CA ASP A 5 6.09 11.47 17.64
C ASP A 5 5.71 10.28 16.75
N ALA A 6 4.43 10.02 16.57
CA ALA A 6 3.94 9.06 15.61
C ALA A 6 4.48 9.33 14.20
N ASN A 7 4.40 10.57 13.72
CA ASN A 7 4.92 10.94 12.40
C ASN A 7 6.45 10.75 12.27
N LYS A 8 7.23 10.87 13.35
CA LYS A 8 8.67 10.55 13.30
C LYS A 8 8.89 9.06 13.09
N ILE A 9 8.06 8.21 13.72
CA ILE A 9 8.17 6.75 13.60
C ILE A 9 7.81 6.30 12.18
N ILE A 10 6.64 6.71 11.67
CA ILE A 10 6.15 6.27 10.35
C ILE A 10 6.68 7.08 9.18
N VAL A 11 7.47 8.14 9.42
CA VAL A 11 7.98 9.06 8.37
C VAL A 11 6.86 9.78 7.59
N SER A 12 5.77 10.13 8.27
CA SER A 12 4.57 10.82 7.74
C SER A 12 3.85 10.09 6.58
N LEU A 13 2.63 10.50 6.31
CA LEU A 13 1.79 10.00 5.22
C LEU A 13 2.03 10.82 3.94
N SER A 14 1.74 10.23 2.78
CA SER A 14 1.59 10.92 1.51
C SER A 14 0.13 11.31 1.26
N LYS A 15 -0.08 12.36 0.46
CA LYS A 15 -1.40 12.77 -0.02
C LYS A 15 -1.34 12.85 -1.55
N PRO A 16 -1.61 11.73 -2.25
CA PRO A 16 -1.63 11.72 -3.71
C PRO A 16 -2.72 12.63 -4.27
N GLU A 17 -2.42 13.43 -5.29
CA GLU A 17 -3.37 14.40 -5.87
C GLU A 17 -4.61 13.73 -6.48
N LYS A 18 -4.43 12.55 -7.10
CA LYS A 18 -5.49 11.80 -7.79
C LYS A 18 -6.31 10.89 -6.87
N MET A 19 -6.13 10.99 -5.55
CA MET A 19 -6.76 10.12 -4.58
C MET A 19 -7.52 10.94 -3.55
N PRO A 20 -8.69 10.49 -3.10
CA PRO A 20 -9.51 11.26 -2.14
C PRO A 20 -8.92 11.30 -0.72
N GLY A 21 -8.02 10.38 -0.36
CA GLY A 21 -7.47 10.23 0.98
C GLY A 21 -5.96 10.33 1.05
N PHE A 22 -5.43 10.04 2.23
CA PHE A 22 -4.01 9.86 2.45
C PHE A 22 -3.57 8.44 2.08
N ALA A 23 -2.27 8.27 1.87
CA ALA A 23 -1.66 7.00 1.52
C ALA A 23 -0.34 6.77 2.28
N TYR A 24 0.10 5.51 2.31
CA TYR A 24 1.39 5.12 2.83
C TYR A 24 2.15 4.31 1.78
N GLY A 25 3.02 4.97 1.03
CA GLY A 25 3.82 4.35 -0.03
C GLY A 25 5.15 3.82 0.47
N LEU A 26 5.56 2.68 -0.10
CA LEU A 26 6.86 2.05 0.07
C LEU A 26 7.66 2.13 -1.24
N PRO A 27 8.97 1.87 -1.21
CA PRO A 27 9.77 1.90 -2.45
C PRO A 27 9.33 0.77 -3.40
N ALA A 28 8.95 1.13 -4.62
CA ALA A 28 8.52 0.17 -5.64
C ALA A 28 9.65 -0.80 -6.06
N TRP A 29 10.90 -0.42 -5.86
CA TRP A 29 12.07 -1.27 -6.10
C TRP A 29 12.14 -2.49 -5.18
N GLU A 30 11.42 -2.44 -4.05
CA GLU A 30 11.36 -3.50 -3.04
C GLU A 30 10.06 -4.34 -3.14
N CYS A 31 9.24 -4.14 -4.17
CA CYS A 31 8.10 -5.01 -4.44
C CYS A 31 8.58 -6.44 -4.69
N LYS A 32 8.06 -7.42 -3.96
CA LYS A 32 8.49 -8.82 -4.11
C LYS A 32 8.05 -9.41 -5.46
N THR A 33 6.76 -9.38 -5.75
CA THR A 33 6.20 -9.82 -7.03
C THR A 33 6.50 -8.83 -8.14
N GLY A 34 6.22 -7.53 -7.93
CA GLY A 34 6.44 -6.49 -8.94
C GLY A 34 7.90 -6.35 -9.35
N GLY A 35 8.85 -6.54 -8.43
CA GLY A 35 10.28 -6.49 -8.72
C GLY A 35 10.76 -7.59 -9.67
N LYS A 36 10.11 -8.76 -9.66
CA LYS A 36 10.36 -9.82 -10.63
C LYS A 36 9.75 -9.49 -11.99
N LEU A 37 8.57 -8.88 -11.98
CA LEU A 37 7.79 -8.58 -13.18
C LEU A 37 8.28 -7.34 -13.94
N VAL A 38 9.05 -6.45 -13.32
CA VAL A 38 9.56 -5.24 -13.97
C VAL A 38 10.40 -5.51 -15.22
N LYS A 39 10.99 -6.71 -15.32
CA LYS A 39 11.79 -7.18 -16.46
C LYS A 39 11.00 -8.02 -17.46
N VAL A 40 9.71 -8.27 -17.21
CA VAL A 40 8.86 -9.14 -18.04
C VAL A 40 8.01 -8.29 -18.97
N PRO A 41 8.28 -8.29 -20.29
CA PRO A 41 7.45 -7.58 -21.26
C PRO A 41 5.99 -8.08 -21.20
N GLY A 42 5.04 -7.16 -21.34
CA GLY A 42 3.60 -7.47 -21.23
C GLY A 42 3.08 -7.56 -19.78
N SER A 43 3.96 -7.49 -18.77
CA SER A 43 3.50 -7.34 -17.39
C SER A 43 3.09 -5.90 -17.09
N VAL A 44 2.13 -5.72 -16.19
CA VAL A 44 1.71 -4.39 -15.71
C VAL A 44 2.84 -3.65 -14.98
N CYS A 45 3.82 -4.37 -14.46
CA CYS A 45 5.00 -3.80 -13.79
C CYS A 45 6.13 -3.45 -14.76
N PHE A 46 6.07 -3.90 -16.02
CA PHE A 46 7.03 -3.51 -17.03
C PHE A 46 6.87 -2.00 -17.32
N GLY A 47 7.87 -1.23 -16.93
CA GLY A 47 7.78 0.23 -17.00
C GLY A 47 6.94 0.88 -15.88
N CYS A 48 6.92 0.28 -14.70
CA CYS A 48 6.21 0.74 -13.51
C CYS A 48 6.31 2.26 -13.29
N TYR A 49 5.16 2.92 -13.17
CA TYR A 49 5.10 4.38 -12.96
C TYR A 49 5.79 4.82 -11.65
N ALA A 50 5.75 3.97 -10.62
CA ALA A 50 6.35 4.25 -9.33
C ALA A 50 7.90 4.11 -9.32
N MET A 51 8.47 3.68 -10.45
CA MET A 51 9.91 3.69 -10.72
C MET A 51 10.33 4.79 -11.70
N LYS A 52 9.42 5.71 -12.02
CA LYS A 52 9.60 6.79 -13.00
C LYS A 52 9.06 8.12 -12.46
N GLY A 53 9.15 9.17 -13.26
CA GLY A 53 8.54 10.47 -12.98
C GLY A 53 9.02 11.06 -11.65
N ASN A 54 8.09 11.52 -10.82
CA ASN A 54 8.40 12.21 -9.56
C ASN A 54 9.14 11.31 -8.55
N TYR A 55 8.93 10.00 -8.58
CA TYR A 55 9.60 9.05 -7.67
C TYR A 55 11.11 8.94 -7.93
N THR A 56 11.56 9.23 -9.13
CA THR A 56 12.99 9.28 -9.51
C THR A 56 13.53 10.70 -9.61
N ARG A 57 12.68 11.65 -10.03
CA ARG A 57 13.05 13.05 -10.21
C ARG A 57 13.39 13.74 -8.88
N PHE A 58 12.72 13.35 -7.79
CA PHE A 58 12.91 13.93 -6.46
C PHE A 58 13.52 12.89 -5.50
N PRO A 59 14.84 12.92 -5.25
CA PRO A 59 15.53 11.95 -4.38
C PRO A 59 14.92 11.85 -2.98
N GLU A 60 14.36 12.94 -2.45
CA GLU A 60 13.74 12.97 -1.12
C GLU A 60 12.47 12.09 -1.04
N ILE A 61 11.72 11.94 -2.13
CA ILE A 61 10.57 11.03 -2.18
C ILE A 61 11.05 9.59 -1.99
N ARG A 62 12.07 9.19 -2.76
CA ARG A 62 12.66 7.85 -2.67
C ARG A 62 13.25 7.60 -1.29
N LYS A 63 14.01 8.55 -0.75
CA LYS A 63 14.59 8.48 0.59
C LYS A 63 13.52 8.30 1.67
N SER A 64 12.41 9.03 1.57
CA SER A 64 11.26 8.88 2.48
C SER A 64 10.63 7.49 2.41
N GLN A 65 10.49 6.93 1.20
CA GLN A 65 9.95 5.58 1.03
C GLN A 65 10.84 4.51 1.67
N TYR A 66 12.17 4.60 1.52
CA TYR A 66 13.09 3.66 2.18
C TYR A 66 13.08 3.81 3.70
N LYS A 67 12.98 5.04 4.22
CA LYS A 67 12.79 5.26 5.67
C LYS A 67 11.49 4.64 6.17
N ARG A 68 10.39 4.72 5.40
CA ARG A 68 9.12 4.05 5.73
C ARG A 68 9.28 2.54 5.75
N LEU A 69 9.97 1.97 4.77
CA LEU A 69 10.26 0.54 4.75
C LEU A 69 11.03 0.10 5.98
N ASP A 70 12.06 0.84 6.37
CA ASP A 70 12.82 0.55 7.59
C ASP A 70 11.98 0.70 8.86
N SER A 71 11.07 1.68 8.89
CA SER A 71 10.18 1.93 10.02
C SER A 71 9.24 0.76 10.34
N LEU A 72 8.96 -0.14 9.38
CA LEU A 72 8.16 -1.36 9.62
C LEU A 72 8.74 -2.25 10.72
N LYS A 73 10.04 -2.14 10.99
CA LYS A 73 10.74 -2.89 12.06
C LYS A 73 10.42 -2.34 13.45
N SER A 74 9.89 -1.13 13.56
CA SER A 74 9.57 -0.53 14.86
C SER A 74 8.43 -1.29 15.54
N PRO A 75 8.55 -1.66 16.82
CA PRO A 75 7.44 -2.24 17.57
C PRO A 75 6.30 -1.25 17.79
N LEU A 76 6.55 0.04 17.66
CA LEU A 76 5.56 1.11 17.82
C LEU A 76 4.88 1.49 16.50
N TRP A 77 5.20 0.83 15.38
CA TRP A 77 4.70 1.22 14.06
C TRP A 77 3.17 1.16 13.97
N VAL A 78 2.55 0.11 14.51
CA VAL A 78 1.08 -0.06 14.50
C VAL A 78 0.40 1.06 15.27
N GLU A 79 0.86 1.34 16.50
CA GLU A 79 0.32 2.43 17.32
C GLU A 79 0.51 3.79 16.64
N ALA A 80 1.68 4.03 16.05
CA ALA A 80 1.99 5.28 15.37
C ALA A 80 1.12 5.48 14.12
N MET A 81 0.94 4.44 13.31
CA MET A 81 0.05 4.49 12.14
C MET A 81 -1.40 4.77 12.54
N ALA A 82 -1.93 4.03 13.53
CA ALA A 82 -3.29 4.24 14.04
C ALA A 82 -3.47 5.66 14.60
N THR A 83 -2.49 6.17 15.34
CA THR A 83 -2.50 7.54 15.89
C THR A 83 -2.62 8.59 14.78
N VAL A 84 -1.82 8.47 13.71
CA VAL A 84 -1.84 9.45 12.61
C VAL A 84 -3.11 9.32 11.77
N ILE A 85 -3.59 8.10 11.49
CA ILE A 85 -4.82 7.87 10.72
C ILE A 85 -6.05 8.37 11.48
N ASN A 86 -6.10 8.22 12.81
CA ASN A 86 -7.18 8.73 13.67
C ASN A 86 -7.14 10.24 13.87
N SER A 87 -6.06 10.93 13.47
CA SER A 87 -6.01 12.39 13.56
C SER A 87 -7.13 13.04 12.74
N GLU A 88 -7.69 14.15 13.21
CA GLU A 88 -8.78 14.87 12.54
C GLU A 88 -8.47 15.15 11.06
N ARG A 89 -7.22 15.52 10.77
CA ARG A 89 -6.76 15.81 9.40
C ARG A 89 -6.95 14.64 8.44
N VAL A 90 -6.76 13.41 8.90
CA VAL A 90 -6.83 12.19 8.08
C VAL A 90 -8.22 11.57 8.17
N SER A 91 -8.73 11.39 9.38
CA SER A 91 -9.98 10.66 9.66
C SER A 91 -11.22 11.32 9.08
N LYS A 92 -11.24 12.66 8.93
CA LYS A 92 -12.34 13.36 8.28
C LYS A 92 -12.59 12.94 6.82
N LEU A 93 -11.58 12.38 6.15
CA LEU A 93 -11.70 11.91 4.76
C LEU A 93 -12.34 10.52 4.67
N LYS A 94 -12.45 9.78 5.78
CA LYS A 94 -13.06 8.45 5.90
C LYS A 94 -12.44 7.33 5.06
N VAL A 95 -11.38 7.63 4.29
CA VAL A 95 -10.71 6.69 3.40
C VAL A 95 -9.20 6.78 3.55
N PHE A 96 -8.53 5.61 3.41
CA PHE A 96 -7.08 5.51 3.46
C PHE A 96 -6.58 4.47 2.46
N ARG A 97 -5.48 4.76 1.75
CA ARG A 97 -4.87 3.84 0.79
C ARG A 97 -3.55 3.28 1.29
N TRP A 98 -3.45 1.97 1.28
CA TRP A 98 -2.17 1.29 1.41
C TRP A 98 -1.48 1.22 0.05
N HIS A 99 -0.19 1.60 0.02
CA HIS A 99 0.71 1.45 -1.12
C HIS A 99 0.26 2.19 -2.40
N ASP A 100 0.29 3.52 -2.36
CA ASP A 100 0.28 4.32 -3.59
C ASP A 100 1.51 4.03 -4.46
N ALA A 101 2.60 3.56 -3.85
CA ALA A 101 3.77 2.94 -4.46
C ALA A 101 4.27 1.81 -3.54
N GLY A 102 4.93 0.81 -4.09
CA GLY A 102 5.34 -0.38 -3.35
C GLY A 102 4.21 -1.40 -3.16
N ASP A 103 4.43 -2.41 -2.34
CA ASP A 103 3.46 -3.46 -2.01
C ASP A 103 3.75 -4.06 -0.62
N VAL A 104 2.87 -4.93 -0.14
CA VAL A 104 3.05 -5.69 1.11
C VAL A 104 4.36 -6.48 1.05
N GLN A 105 5.13 -6.42 2.12
CA GLN A 105 6.48 -7.00 2.14
C GLN A 105 6.50 -8.47 2.56
N ASP A 106 5.71 -8.81 3.56
CA ASP A 106 5.64 -10.14 4.17
C ASP A 106 4.39 -10.27 5.06
N LEU A 107 4.27 -11.41 5.71
CA LEU A 107 3.15 -11.72 6.60
C LEU A 107 3.14 -10.82 7.85
N ASP A 108 4.29 -10.46 8.40
CA ASP A 108 4.37 -9.55 9.55
C ASP A 108 3.81 -8.18 9.19
N HIS A 109 4.20 -7.66 8.02
CA HIS A 109 3.66 -6.39 7.52
C HIS A 109 2.15 -6.47 7.28
N LEU A 110 1.63 -7.56 6.69
CA LEU A 110 0.20 -7.76 6.50
C LEU A 110 -0.55 -7.77 7.84
N ASN A 111 -0.04 -8.50 8.84
CA ASN A 111 -0.63 -8.55 10.17
C ASN A 111 -0.65 -7.15 10.82
N LYS A 112 0.41 -6.38 10.70
CA LYS A 112 0.46 -4.98 11.19
C LYS A 112 -0.59 -4.10 10.51
N ILE A 113 -0.80 -4.25 9.19
CA ILE A 113 -1.86 -3.55 8.48
C ILE A 113 -3.24 -3.93 9.03
N PHE A 114 -3.49 -5.21 9.28
CA PHE A 114 -4.75 -5.67 9.87
C PHE A 114 -4.99 -5.06 11.25
N GLU A 115 -3.98 -5.00 12.10
CA GLU A 115 -4.10 -4.37 13.42
C GLU A 115 -4.36 -2.86 13.31
N VAL A 116 -3.71 -2.15 12.41
CA VAL A 116 -4.01 -0.73 12.15
C VAL A 116 -5.47 -0.55 11.71
N CYS A 117 -5.98 -1.38 10.82
CA CYS A 117 -7.37 -1.32 10.38
C CYS A 117 -8.35 -1.52 11.54
N LYS A 118 -8.10 -2.49 12.43
CA LYS A 118 -8.91 -2.71 13.64
C LYS A 118 -8.89 -1.50 14.59
N LEU A 119 -7.76 -0.82 14.71
CA LEU A 119 -7.61 0.38 15.55
C LEU A 119 -8.19 1.67 14.91
N THR A 120 -8.63 1.59 13.66
CA THR A 120 -9.21 2.70 12.90
C THR A 120 -10.55 2.31 12.24
N PRO A 121 -11.53 1.81 13.02
CA PRO A 121 -12.73 1.18 12.47
C PRO A 121 -13.63 2.13 11.66
N GLN A 122 -13.50 3.44 11.87
CA GLN A 122 -14.26 4.46 11.15
C GLN A 122 -13.69 4.82 9.77
N ILE A 123 -12.55 4.22 9.39
CA ILE A 123 -11.86 4.47 8.12
C ILE A 123 -12.05 3.26 7.20
N THR A 124 -12.43 3.50 5.96
CA THR A 124 -12.39 2.47 4.91
C THR A 124 -10.98 2.43 4.32
N HIS A 125 -10.31 1.32 4.50
CA HIS A 125 -8.98 1.08 3.95
C HIS A 125 -9.07 0.38 2.60
N TRP A 126 -8.20 0.77 1.68
CA TRP A 126 -8.05 0.14 0.38
C TRP A 126 -6.60 -0.26 0.14
N MET A 127 -6.38 -1.51 -0.23
CA MET A 127 -5.06 -2.08 -0.48
C MET A 127 -5.02 -2.82 -1.82
N PRO A 128 -4.58 -2.17 -2.91
CA PRO A 128 -4.23 -2.89 -4.13
C PRO A 128 -2.93 -3.64 -3.91
N THR A 129 -2.86 -4.88 -4.35
CA THR A 129 -1.68 -5.74 -4.19
C THR A 129 -1.50 -6.67 -5.38
N ARG A 130 -0.27 -7.13 -5.63
CA ARG A 130 0.07 -8.25 -6.53
C ARG A 130 0.55 -9.48 -5.77
N GLU A 131 0.53 -9.42 -4.46
CA GLU A 131 0.97 -10.51 -3.58
C GLU A 131 -0.16 -11.55 -3.42
N ALA A 132 -0.20 -12.54 -4.32
CA ALA A 132 -1.28 -13.54 -4.38
C ALA A 132 -1.37 -14.43 -3.12
N TRP A 133 -0.29 -14.60 -2.38
CA TRP A 133 -0.25 -15.37 -1.13
C TRP A 133 -1.16 -14.79 -0.02
N ILE A 134 -1.53 -13.52 -0.12
CA ILE A 134 -2.48 -12.88 0.82
C ILE A 134 -3.84 -13.59 0.83
N LYS A 135 -4.18 -14.32 -0.25
CA LYS A 135 -5.41 -15.11 -0.34
C LYS A 135 -5.63 -16.03 0.86
N ASP A 136 -4.56 -16.68 1.33
CA ASP A 136 -4.62 -17.63 2.46
C ASP A 136 -4.91 -16.94 3.80
N HIS A 137 -4.96 -15.62 3.82
CA HIS A 137 -5.19 -14.79 5.00
C HIS A 137 -6.45 -13.93 4.93
N LEU A 138 -7.24 -14.01 3.86
CA LEU A 138 -8.46 -13.23 3.68
C LEU A 138 -9.51 -13.49 4.75
N ASN A 139 -9.52 -14.70 5.33
CA ASN A 139 -10.43 -15.07 6.43
C ASN A 139 -10.19 -14.25 7.72
N ARG A 140 -9.05 -13.59 7.85
CA ARG A 140 -8.70 -12.71 8.99
C ARG A 140 -8.73 -11.22 8.63
N CYS A 141 -9.11 -10.90 7.38
CA CYS A 141 -9.16 -9.53 6.90
C CYS A 141 -10.20 -8.72 7.68
N PRO A 142 -9.85 -7.57 8.26
CA PRO A 142 -10.82 -6.68 8.90
C PRO A 142 -11.89 -6.19 7.91
N ASP A 143 -13.14 -6.02 8.39
CA ASP A 143 -14.29 -5.63 7.56
C ASP A 143 -14.11 -4.27 6.88
N ASN A 144 -13.32 -3.38 7.46
CA ASN A 144 -13.02 -2.07 6.93
C ASN A 144 -11.80 -2.04 5.99
N LEU A 145 -11.24 -3.20 5.59
CA LEU A 145 -10.13 -3.31 4.64
C LEU A 145 -10.58 -4.02 3.35
N ILE A 146 -10.51 -3.30 2.24
CA ILE A 146 -10.76 -3.84 0.90
C ILE A 146 -9.41 -4.19 0.26
N ILE A 147 -9.10 -5.48 0.16
CA ILE A 147 -7.91 -5.99 -0.54
C ILE A 147 -8.30 -6.29 -1.99
N ARG A 148 -7.59 -5.66 -2.93
CA ARG A 148 -7.82 -5.83 -4.37
C ARG A 148 -6.60 -6.46 -5.02
N LEU A 149 -6.74 -7.67 -5.54
CA LEU A 149 -5.69 -8.31 -6.33
C LEU A 149 -5.61 -7.65 -7.71
N SER A 150 -4.48 -7.05 -8.02
CA SER A 150 -4.17 -6.51 -9.34
C SER A 150 -3.48 -7.57 -10.18
N MET A 151 -4.06 -7.91 -11.34
CA MET A 151 -3.49 -8.89 -12.24
C MET A 151 -2.10 -8.48 -12.70
N THR A 152 -1.24 -9.46 -12.95
CA THR A 152 0.18 -9.26 -13.22
C THR A 152 0.48 -8.96 -14.66
N MET A 153 -0.32 -9.48 -15.59
CA MET A 153 -0.12 -9.30 -17.02
C MET A 153 -1.23 -8.40 -17.61
N ILE A 154 -0.88 -7.66 -18.65
CA ILE A 154 -1.85 -6.91 -19.45
C ILE A 154 -2.75 -7.92 -20.17
N ASP A 155 -4.04 -7.61 -20.29
CA ASP A 155 -5.09 -8.46 -20.86
C ASP A 155 -5.31 -9.81 -20.14
N GLN A 156 -4.74 -9.98 -18.95
CA GLN A 156 -4.98 -11.16 -18.13
C GLN A 156 -6.41 -11.14 -17.56
N PRO A 157 -7.16 -12.26 -17.64
CA PRO A 157 -8.46 -12.37 -17.00
C PRO A 157 -8.39 -12.17 -15.50
N ALA A 158 -9.48 -11.65 -14.92
CA ALA A 158 -9.60 -11.53 -13.46
C ALA A 158 -9.52 -12.89 -12.77
N ALA A 159 -8.86 -12.95 -11.61
CA ALA A 159 -8.81 -14.17 -10.81
C ALA A 159 -10.17 -14.41 -10.13
N GLY A 160 -10.95 -15.36 -10.64
CA GLY A 160 -12.30 -15.66 -10.15
C GLY A 160 -12.38 -16.14 -8.69
N SER A 161 -11.24 -16.51 -8.10
CA SER A 161 -11.16 -16.96 -6.70
C SER A 161 -10.92 -15.82 -5.69
N TRP A 162 -10.86 -14.55 -6.15
CA TRP A 162 -10.69 -13.37 -5.31
C TRP A 162 -11.96 -12.53 -5.27
N PRO A 163 -12.34 -11.98 -4.11
CA PRO A 163 -13.55 -11.16 -4.01
C PRO A 163 -13.42 -9.82 -4.77
N ASN A 164 -12.22 -9.25 -4.81
CA ASN A 164 -11.95 -7.97 -5.50
C ASN A 164 -10.68 -8.09 -6.35
N THR A 165 -10.80 -7.80 -7.64
CA THR A 165 -9.70 -7.85 -8.60
C THR A 165 -9.67 -6.61 -9.49
N SER A 166 -8.54 -6.37 -10.13
CA SER A 166 -8.38 -5.39 -11.19
C SER A 166 -7.48 -5.93 -12.30
N THR A 167 -7.83 -5.61 -13.55
CA THR A 167 -7.05 -5.95 -14.74
C THR A 167 -6.63 -4.68 -15.46
N VAL A 168 -5.58 -4.77 -16.25
CA VAL A 168 -5.19 -3.75 -17.21
C VAL A 168 -5.41 -4.34 -18.60
N VAL A 169 -6.16 -3.64 -19.43
CA VAL A 169 -6.47 -4.06 -20.80
C VAL A 169 -5.85 -3.10 -21.79
N THR A 170 -5.41 -3.63 -22.93
CA THR A 170 -5.10 -2.81 -24.08
C THR A 170 -6.40 -2.23 -24.61
N THR A 171 -6.51 -0.92 -24.64
CA THR A 171 -7.65 -0.27 -25.32
C THR A 171 -7.55 -0.58 -26.79
N GLY A 172 -8.61 -1.16 -27.35
CA GLY A 172 -8.80 -1.29 -28.78
C GLY A 172 -8.95 0.06 -29.46
#